data_a10b2e43160c8e362362f7b11a526dda
#
_entry.id   a10b2e43160c8e362362f7b11a526dda
#
_cell.length_a   1.000
_cell.length_b   1.000
_cell.length_c   1.000
_cell.angle_alpha   90.00
_cell.angle_beta   90.00
_cell.angle_gamma   90.00
#
_symmetry.space_group_name_H-M   'P 1'
#
loop_
_entity.id
_entity.type
_entity.pdbx_description
1 polymer ?
#
loop_
_entity_poly.entity_id
_entity_poly.type
_entity_poly.pdbx_seq_one_letter_code
_entity_poly.pdbx_strand_id
1 'polypeptide(L)'
;MSRRQGTCLWSLALFALLSSGPAIAATHGYTITSFDAIRVDAPVEVIITTGAGASARAEGDQSLLDRLKVEVSGRLLTVRMDRPRPGERSGGRATVRLSTGSLARLVLTGGGSVSVNRMKGLRGDIILGGNGDVSVAAVDVDQLNLGLSGAGRATLAGRAATASLRLNGPGAVEAESLRVRQATVSNDGPGNVALTAEVTAEISASGSGDVTIVGKAACQVDNRGTGRISCGGESY
;
A
#
# COMPACT_ATOMS: atom_id res chain seq x y z
N MET A 1 -23.76 -86.64 -4.81
CA MET A 1 -23.10 -85.81 -5.83
C MET A 1 -23.85 -84.47 -5.92
N SER A 2 -23.37 -83.42 -5.25
CA SER A 2 -24.03 -82.12 -5.21
C SER A 2 -23.00 -81.05 -5.50
N ARG A 3 -23.16 -80.35 -6.59
CA ARG A 3 -22.36 -79.21 -6.98
C ARG A 3 -22.91 -77.94 -6.31
N ARG A 4 -22.13 -77.23 -5.50
CA ARG A 4 -22.40 -75.89 -5.04
C ARG A 4 -21.78 -74.89 -6.00
N GLN A 5 -22.61 -74.05 -6.59
CA GLN A 5 -22.22 -72.85 -7.35
C GLN A 5 -21.99 -71.72 -6.37
N GLY A 6 -20.77 -71.15 -6.35
CA GLY A 6 -20.45 -69.95 -5.64
C GLY A 6 -20.63 -68.70 -6.55
N THR A 7 -21.55 -67.84 -6.16
CA THR A 7 -21.76 -66.55 -6.81
C THR A 7 -20.79 -65.53 -6.24
N CYS A 8 -19.88 -65.04 -7.07
CA CYS A 8 -18.96 -63.91 -6.79
C CYS A 8 -19.71 -62.60 -7.01
N LEU A 9 -20.00 -61.86 -5.93
CA LEU A 9 -20.50 -60.50 -5.98
C LEU A 9 -19.31 -59.54 -6.15
N TRP A 10 -19.16 -58.96 -7.33
CA TRP A 10 -18.25 -57.85 -7.59
C TRP A 10 -18.90 -56.54 -7.14
N SER A 11 -18.41 -55.98 -6.04
CA SER A 11 -18.76 -54.62 -5.59
C SER A 11 -18.01 -53.60 -6.44
N LEU A 12 -18.70 -52.92 -7.35
CA LEU A 12 -18.18 -51.74 -8.02
C LEU A 12 -18.17 -50.57 -7.02
N ALA A 13 -17.00 -50.21 -6.53
CA ALA A 13 -16.77 -48.95 -5.81
C ALA A 13 -16.74 -47.77 -6.80
N LEU A 14 -17.81 -47.01 -6.84
CA LEU A 14 -17.90 -45.80 -7.65
C LEU A 14 -17.09 -44.69 -6.95
N PHE A 15 -15.87 -44.43 -7.43
CA PHE A 15 -15.02 -43.31 -6.99
C PHE A 15 -15.56 -42.02 -7.60
N ALA A 16 -16.31 -41.25 -6.84
CA ALA A 16 -16.72 -39.90 -7.21
C ALA A 16 -15.51 -38.97 -7.16
N LEU A 17 -14.93 -38.66 -8.31
CA LEU A 17 -13.94 -37.60 -8.49
C LEU A 17 -14.64 -36.26 -8.23
N LEU A 18 -14.47 -35.69 -7.04
CA LEU A 18 -14.78 -34.29 -6.76
C LEU A 18 -13.80 -33.41 -7.55
N SER A 19 -14.19 -33.00 -8.74
CA SER A 19 -13.51 -31.96 -9.49
C SER A 19 -13.75 -30.62 -8.79
N SER A 20 -12.80 -30.17 -7.96
CA SER A 20 -12.72 -28.79 -7.52
C SER A 20 -12.42 -27.91 -8.74
N GLY A 21 -13.47 -27.35 -9.34
CA GLY A 21 -13.33 -26.36 -10.40
C GLY A 21 -12.53 -25.14 -9.90
N PRO A 22 -11.72 -24.51 -10.75
CA PRO A 22 -11.04 -23.26 -10.39
C PRO A 22 -12.09 -22.21 -9.99
N ALA A 23 -11.92 -21.60 -8.85
CA ALA A 23 -12.74 -20.44 -8.44
C ALA A 23 -12.50 -19.34 -9.49
N ILE A 24 -13.49 -19.07 -10.32
CA ILE A 24 -13.43 -18.00 -11.31
C ILE A 24 -13.53 -16.70 -10.55
N ALA A 25 -12.42 -15.94 -10.48
CA ALA A 25 -12.43 -14.60 -9.92
C ALA A 25 -13.39 -13.73 -10.76
N ALA A 26 -14.34 -13.10 -10.10
CA ALA A 26 -15.25 -12.17 -10.77
C ALA A 26 -14.50 -10.89 -11.13
N THR A 27 -14.92 -10.25 -12.23
CA THR A 27 -14.36 -8.97 -12.69
C THR A 27 -15.47 -7.93 -12.80
N HIS A 28 -15.23 -6.75 -12.21
CA HIS A 28 -16.17 -5.62 -12.27
C HIS A 28 -15.46 -4.38 -12.84
N GLY A 29 -16.01 -3.79 -13.91
CA GLY A 29 -15.53 -2.55 -14.50
C GLY A 29 -16.30 -1.34 -13.95
N TYR A 30 -15.59 -0.24 -13.68
CA TYR A 30 -16.20 1.02 -13.23
C TYR A 30 -16.00 2.09 -14.30
N THR A 31 -17.06 2.85 -14.59
CA THR A 31 -16.95 4.05 -15.43
C THR A 31 -16.47 5.20 -14.57
N ILE A 32 -15.28 5.71 -14.84
CA ILE A 32 -14.66 6.79 -14.09
C ILE A 32 -14.18 7.91 -15.01
N THR A 33 -14.05 9.11 -14.45
CA THR A 33 -13.39 10.25 -15.09
C THR A 33 -11.93 10.34 -14.64
N SER A 34 -11.15 11.23 -15.25
CA SER A 34 -9.74 11.47 -14.86
C SER A 34 -9.65 11.98 -13.42
N PHE A 35 -8.64 11.48 -12.71
CA PHE A 35 -8.33 11.86 -11.31
C PHE A 35 -6.82 12.04 -11.14
N ASP A 36 -6.40 12.81 -10.15
CA ASP A 36 -5.01 12.98 -9.72
C ASP A 36 -4.84 12.80 -8.20
N ALA A 37 -5.94 12.57 -7.51
CA ALA A 37 -5.95 12.25 -6.10
C ALA A 37 -6.72 10.96 -5.86
N ILE A 38 -6.25 10.12 -4.94
CA ILE A 38 -6.92 8.89 -4.54
C ILE A 38 -7.04 8.79 -3.03
N ARG A 39 -8.18 8.30 -2.58
CA ARG A 39 -8.42 7.88 -1.20
C ARG A 39 -8.89 6.43 -1.19
N VAL A 40 -8.18 5.61 -0.46
CA VAL A 40 -8.51 4.19 -0.25
C VAL A 40 -8.89 3.99 1.20
N ASP A 41 -10.13 3.58 1.42
CA ASP A 41 -10.73 3.30 2.72
C ASP A 41 -11.38 1.90 2.68
N ALA A 42 -10.58 0.93 2.28
CA ALA A 42 -11.00 -0.45 2.10
C ALA A 42 -9.80 -1.40 2.29
N PRO A 43 -9.99 -2.60 2.85
CA PRO A 43 -8.94 -3.61 3.02
C PRO A 43 -8.72 -4.38 1.71
N VAL A 44 -8.36 -3.69 0.65
CA VAL A 44 -8.14 -4.22 -0.71
C VAL A 44 -6.74 -3.88 -1.20
N GLU A 45 -6.28 -4.64 -2.16
CA GLU A 45 -5.08 -4.30 -2.91
C GLU A 45 -5.44 -3.34 -4.04
N VAL A 46 -4.77 -2.19 -4.12
CA VAL A 46 -4.97 -1.20 -5.18
C VAL A 46 -3.68 -1.05 -5.98
N ILE A 47 -3.74 -1.28 -7.27
CA ILE A 47 -2.62 -1.13 -8.20
C ILE A 47 -2.91 0.05 -9.11
N ILE A 48 -2.06 1.07 -9.07
CA ILE A 48 -2.24 2.31 -9.84
C ILE A 48 -1.14 2.42 -10.90
N THR A 49 -1.56 2.54 -12.15
CA THR A 49 -0.67 2.83 -13.28
C THR A 49 -0.90 4.26 -13.74
N THR A 50 0.12 5.09 -13.66
CA THR A 50 0.09 6.48 -14.15
C THR A 50 0.66 6.59 -15.56
N GLY A 51 0.31 7.65 -16.27
CA GLY A 51 0.73 7.89 -17.67
C GLY A 51 -0.21 7.27 -18.69
N ALA A 52 -1.39 6.82 -18.29
CA ALA A 52 -2.40 6.24 -19.17
C ALA A 52 -3.76 6.93 -18.98
N GLY A 53 -4.72 6.65 -19.86
CA GLY A 53 -6.09 7.11 -19.71
C GLY A 53 -6.76 6.58 -18.44
N ALA A 54 -7.78 7.28 -17.94
CA ALA A 54 -8.50 6.88 -16.74
C ALA A 54 -9.26 5.56 -16.96
N SER A 55 -8.99 4.56 -16.11
CA SER A 55 -9.74 3.31 -16.07
C SER A 55 -9.78 2.73 -14.67
N ALA A 56 -10.81 1.95 -14.35
CA ALA A 56 -10.94 1.24 -13.10
C ALA A 56 -11.57 -0.14 -13.31
N ARG A 57 -10.94 -1.16 -12.75
CA ARG A 57 -11.40 -2.53 -12.78
C ARG A 57 -11.08 -3.18 -11.44
N ALA A 58 -12.00 -3.95 -10.90
CA ALA A 58 -11.79 -4.77 -9.73
C ALA A 58 -11.93 -6.24 -10.07
N GLU A 59 -11.09 -7.08 -9.47
CA GLU A 59 -11.05 -8.53 -9.62
C GLU A 59 -11.01 -9.15 -8.22
N GLY A 60 -11.77 -10.22 -8.01
CA GLY A 60 -11.79 -10.90 -6.73
C GLY A 60 -13.07 -11.67 -6.46
N ASP A 61 -13.32 -11.94 -5.19
CA ASP A 61 -14.52 -12.63 -4.76
C ASP A 61 -15.77 -11.77 -4.99
N GLN A 62 -16.81 -12.35 -5.59
CA GLN A 62 -18.04 -11.64 -5.93
C GLN A 62 -18.64 -10.90 -4.73
N SER A 63 -18.69 -11.51 -3.55
CA SER A 63 -19.20 -10.91 -2.33
C SER A 63 -18.43 -9.66 -1.88
N LEU A 64 -17.14 -9.57 -2.17
CA LEU A 64 -16.34 -8.38 -1.94
C LEU A 64 -16.60 -7.31 -2.99
N LEU A 65 -16.68 -7.72 -4.28
CA LEU A 65 -16.95 -6.80 -5.38
C LEU A 65 -18.31 -6.13 -5.26
N ASP A 66 -19.34 -6.84 -4.79
CA ASP A 66 -20.68 -6.30 -4.57
C ASP A 66 -20.74 -5.20 -3.49
N ARG A 67 -19.76 -5.19 -2.58
CA ARG A 67 -19.63 -4.19 -1.51
C ARG A 67 -18.62 -3.10 -1.83
N LEU A 68 -17.81 -3.30 -2.88
CA LEU A 68 -16.78 -2.35 -3.27
C LEU A 68 -17.39 -1.18 -4.03
N LYS A 69 -17.09 0.05 -3.62
CA LYS A 69 -17.51 1.27 -4.28
C LYS A 69 -16.29 2.04 -4.76
N VAL A 70 -16.28 2.36 -6.04
CA VAL A 70 -15.25 3.18 -6.68
C VAL A 70 -15.96 4.37 -7.34
N GLU A 71 -15.73 5.55 -6.80
CA GLU A 71 -16.40 6.78 -7.20
C GLU A 71 -15.39 7.90 -7.44
N VAL A 72 -15.63 8.74 -8.44
CA VAL A 72 -14.83 9.95 -8.68
C VAL A 72 -15.71 11.17 -8.43
N SER A 73 -15.24 12.05 -7.54
CA SER A 73 -15.82 13.35 -7.29
C SER A 73 -14.79 14.45 -7.57
N GLY A 74 -15.05 15.27 -8.58
CA GLY A 74 -14.05 16.20 -9.09
C GLY A 74 -12.82 15.47 -9.62
N ARG A 75 -11.68 15.61 -8.94
CA ARG A 75 -10.41 14.92 -9.27
C ARG A 75 -9.99 13.89 -8.23
N LEU A 76 -10.83 13.61 -7.24
CA LEU A 76 -10.59 12.63 -6.18
C LEU A 76 -11.33 11.33 -6.51
N LEU A 77 -10.58 10.25 -6.70
CA LEU A 77 -11.12 8.90 -6.74
C LEU A 77 -11.17 8.34 -5.32
N THR A 78 -12.30 7.79 -4.92
CA THR A 78 -12.49 7.17 -3.61
C THR A 78 -12.83 5.69 -3.78
N VAL A 79 -12.04 4.83 -3.13
CA VAL A 79 -12.29 3.39 -3.03
C VAL A 79 -12.76 3.10 -1.62
N ARG A 80 -13.99 2.61 -1.47
CA ARG A 80 -14.60 2.28 -0.18
C ARG A 80 -15.22 0.89 -0.23
N MET A 81 -15.40 0.28 0.93
CA MET A 81 -16.08 -1.00 1.06
C MET A 81 -17.22 -0.88 2.08
N ASP A 82 -18.42 -1.27 1.68
CA ASP A 82 -19.55 -1.34 2.59
C ASP A 82 -19.33 -2.45 3.64
N ARG A 83 -19.91 -2.29 4.83
CA ARG A 83 -19.82 -3.29 5.88
C ARG A 83 -20.47 -4.61 5.44
N PRO A 84 -19.91 -5.77 5.87
CA PRO A 84 -20.54 -7.06 5.59
C PRO A 84 -21.92 -7.14 6.25
N ARG A 85 -22.86 -7.81 5.57
CA ARG A 85 -24.17 -8.11 6.14
C ARG A 85 -24.06 -9.21 7.20
N PRO A 86 -24.99 -9.28 8.17
CA PRO A 86 -25.01 -10.38 9.14
C PRO A 86 -25.03 -11.74 8.43
N GLY A 87 -24.09 -12.62 8.77
CA GLY A 87 -23.96 -13.96 8.16
C GLY A 87 -23.10 -14.03 6.90
N GLU A 88 -22.63 -12.89 6.36
CA GLU A 88 -21.71 -12.84 5.22
C GLU A 88 -20.27 -13.15 5.67
N ARG A 89 -19.55 -13.97 4.90
CA ARG A 89 -18.14 -14.27 5.18
C ARG A 89 -17.29 -13.03 4.90
N SER A 90 -16.49 -12.62 5.87
CA SER A 90 -15.59 -11.46 5.75
C SER A 90 -14.23 -11.81 5.12
N GLY A 91 -14.08 -13.01 4.58
CA GLY A 91 -12.83 -13.49 3.95
C GLY A 91 -12.85 -13.32 2.44
N GLY A 92 -11.66 -13.19 1.86
CA GLY A 92 -11.44 -13.10 0.43
C GLY A 92 -10.42 -12.01 0.09
N ARG A 93 -10.05 -11.94 -1.19
CA ARG A 93 -9.14 -10.91 -1.72
C ARG A 93 -9.84 -10.19 -2.87
N ALA A 94 -9.66 -8.88 -2.91
CA ALA A 94 -10.05 -8.08 -4.06
C ALA A 94 -8.87 -7.18 -4.44
N THR A 95 -8.58 -7.14 -5.74
CA THR A 95 -7.56 -6.28 -6.33
C THR A 95 -8.25 -5.25 -7.22
N VAL A 96 -7.96 -3.97 -6.98
CA VAL A 96 -8.48 -2.85 -7.78
C VAL A 96 -7.35 -2.32 -8.65
N ARG A 97 -7.49 -2.44 -9.96
CA ARG A 97 -6.55 -1.89 -10.93
C ARG A 97 -7.07 -0.56 -11.45
N LEU A 98 -6.28 0.48 -11.26
CA LEU A 98 -6.61 1.84 -11.66
C LEU A 98 -5.58 2.37 -12.64
N SER A 99 -6.02 3.20 -13.59
CA SER A 99 -5.09 4.00 -14.39
C SER A 99 -5.50 5.46 -14.42
N THR A 100 -4.51 6.35 -14.53
CA THR A 100 -4.71 7.79 -14.63
C THR A 100 -3.52 8.45 -15.33
N GLY A 101 -3.69 9.67 -15.81
CA GLY A 101 -2.60 10.44 -16.43
C GLY A 101 -1.49 10.80 -15.44
N SER A 102 -1.81 11.23 -14.23
CA SER A 102 -0.88 11.60 -13.17
C SER A 102 -1.50 11.41 -11.80
N LEU A 103 -0.66 11.22 -10.77
CA LEU A 103 -1.09 11.10 -9.38
C LEU A 103 -0.28 12.09 -8.55
N ALA A 104 -0.97 13.01 -7.87
CA ALA A 104 -0.38 14.01 -6.98
C ALA A 104 -0.65 13.71 -5.51
N ARG A 105 -1.77 13.07 -5.19
CA ARG A 105 -2.13 12.75 -3.80
C ARG A 105 -2.62 11.32 -3.63
N LEU A 106 -2.12 10.65 -2.60
CA LEU A 106 -2.52 9.31 -2.18
C LEU A 106 -2.86 9.32 -0.69
N VAL A 107 -4.05 8.88 -0.35
CA VAL A 107 -4.50 8.71 1.04
C VAL A 107 -4.94 7.27 1.22
N LEU A 108 -4.28 6.53 2.11
CA LEU A 108 -4.69 5.19 2.52
C LEU A 108 -5.10 5.24 3.99
N THR A 109 -6.34 4.86 4.27
CA THR A 109 -6.86 4.72 5.63
C THR A 109 -7.37 3.30 5.82
N GLY A 110 -6.77 2.57 6.75
CA GLY A 110 -7.16 1.17 7.00
C GLY A 110 -6.05 0.16 6.76
N GLY A 111 -6.41 -1.06 6.38
CA GLY A 111 -5.50 -2.22 6.28
C GLY A 111 -5.27 -2.73 4.86
N GLY A 112 -5.54 -1.93 3.83
CA GLY A 112 -5.28 -2.30 2.44
C GLY A 112 -3.83 -2.06 2.02
N SER A 113 -3.52 -2.36 0.76
CA SER A 113 -2.24 -2.03 0.15
C SER A 113 -2.43 -1.21 -1.12
N VAL A 114 -1.52 -0.24 -1.35
CA VAL A 114 -1.54 0.58 -2.56
C VAL A 114 -0.17 0.57 -3.21
N SER A 115 -0.11 0.12 -4.45
CA SER A 115 1.10 0.13 -5.28
C SER A 115 0.95 1.12 -6.43
N VAL A 116 1.89 2.03 -6.57
CA VAL A 116 1.94 3.06 -7.62
C VAL A 116 3.21 2.90 -8.44
N ASN A 117 3.10 2.78 -9.75
CA ASN A 117 4.26 2.68 -10.63
C ASN A 117 5.08 3.97 -10.66
N ARG A 118 4.42 5.15 -10.73
CA ARG A 118 5.10 6.44 -10.77
C ARG A 118 4.24 7.56 -10.19
N MET A 119 4.90 8.46 -9.43
CA MET A 119 4.33 9.74 -9.00
C MET A 119 5.23 10.86 -9.54
N LYS A 120 4.70 11.70 -10.46
CA LYS A 120 5.47 12.75 -11.11
C LYS A 120 4.73 14.08 -11.08
N GLY A 121 5.46 15.17 -10.80
CA GLY A 121 4.92 16.53 -10.80
C GLY A 121 5.66 17.47 -9.86
N LEU A 122 5.08 18.62 -9.58
CA LEU A 122 5.64 19.58 -8.64
C LEU A 122 5.52 19.11 -7.18
N ARG A 123 4.41 18.41 -6.86
CA ARG A 123 4.13 17.94 -5.50
C ARG A 123 3.60 16.52 -5.49
N GLY A 124 4.04 15.75 -4.51
CA GLY A 124 3.49 14.46 -4.15
C GLY A 124 3.10 14.45 -2.67
N ASP A 125 1.83 14.15 -2.37
CA ASP A 125 1.33 14.05 -1.01
C ASP A 125 0.91 12.59 -0.74
N ILE A 126 1.52 11.94 0.23
CA ILE A 126 1.20 10.56 0.66
C ILE A 126 0.78 10.60 2.12
N ILE A 127 -0.41 10.12 2.41
CA ILE A 127 -0.94 10.02 3.77
C ILE A 127 -1.33 8.57 4.01
N LEU A 128 -0.69 7.97 4.99
CA LEU A 128 -0.96 6.60 5.42
C LEU A 128 -1.46 6.61 6.85
N GLY A 129 -2.71 6.23 7.03
CA GLY A 129 -3.34 6.07 8.34
C GLY A 129 -3.79 4.62 8.55
N GLY A 130 -3.41 4.00 9.65
CA GLY A 130 -3.76 2.61 9.95
C GLY A 130 -2.61 1.63 9.75
N ASN A 131 -2.91 0.41 9.27
CA ASN A 131 -1.96 -0.72 9.20
C ASN A 131 -1.71 -1.17 7.76
N GLY A 132 -2.07 -0.35 6.79
CA GLY A 132 -1.90 -0.67 5.37
C GLY A 132 -0.49 -0.37 4.86
N ASP A 133 -0.18 -0.83 3.65
CA ASP A 133 1.11 -0.63 3.01
C ASP A 133 0.98 0.25 1.77
N VAL A 134 1.92 1.17 1.58
CA VAL A 134 2.03 2.00 0.39
C VAL A 134 3.39 1.77 -0.26
N SER A 135 3.39 1.50 -1.56
CA SER A 135 4.61 1.38 -2.35
C SER A 135 4.56 2.29 -3.57
N VAL A 136 5.57 3.16 -3.76
CA VAL A 136 5.72 3.99 -4.94
C VAL A 136 7.05 3.67 -5.61
N ALA A 137 6.99 3.02 -6.77
CA ALA A 137 8.19 2.51 -7.44
C ALA A 137 9.07 3.61 -8.05
N ALA A 138 8.48 4.74 -8.47
CA ALA A 138 9.24 5.86 -9.01
C ALA A 138 8.60 7.21 -8.62
N VAL A 139 9.14 7.86 -7.62
CA VAL A 139 8.86 9.26 -7.27
C VAL A 139 9.74 10.16 -8.13
N ASP A 140 9.16 11.18 -8.75
CA ASP A 140 9.87 12.21 -9.55
C ASP A 140 9.14 13.54 -9.32
N VAL A 141 9.34 14.14 -8.16
CA VAL A 141 8.64 15.37 -7.73
C VAL A 141 9.60 16.40 -7.18
N ASP A 142 9.20 17.68 -7.19
CA ASP A 142 9.98 18.72 -6.52
C ASP A 142 9.79 18.68 -5.01
N GLN A 143 8.53 18.48 -4.55
CA GLN A 143 8.18 18.41 -3.15
C GLN A 143 7.44 17.13 -2.83
N LEU A 144 7.96 16.34 -1.89
CA LEU A 144 7.31 15.16 -1.36
C LEU A 144 6.89 15.38 0.08
N ASN A 145 5.62 15.14 0.40
CA ASN A 145 5.13 15.11 1.76
C ASN A 145 4.64 13.70 2.08
N LEU A 146 5.15 13.11 3.14
CA LEU A 146 4.71 11.83 3.65
C LEU A 146 4.27 11.97 5.10
N GLY A 147 3.03 11.64 5.39
CA GLY A 147 2.51 11.48 6.75
C GLY A 147 2.14 10.03 7.00
N LEU A 148 2.76 9.41 8.00
CA LEU A 148 2.43 8.06 8.43
C LEU A 148 1.95 8.09 9.88
N SER A 149 0.73 7.59 10.08
CA SER A 149 0.08 7.53 11.39
C SER A 149 -0.50 6.13 11.58
N GLY A 150 0.12 5.33 12.43
CA GLY A 150 -0.25 3.93 12.64
C GLY A 150 0.90 2.96 12.44
N ALA A 151 0.60 1.68 12.17
CA ALA A 151 1.57 0.59 12.06
C ALA A 151 1.87 0.17 10.61
N GLY A 152 1.43 0.95 9.62
CA GLY A 152 1.64 0.66 8.21
C GLY A 152 3.08 0.89 7.75
N ARG A 153 3.35 0.50 6.50
CA ARG A 153 4.66 0.66 5.87
C ARG A 153 4.56 1.52 4.61
N ALA A 154 5.51 2.43 4.43
CA ALA A 154 5.67 3.20 3.20
C ALA A 154 7.02 2.90 2.56
N THR A 155 7.02 2.31 1.36
CA THR A 155 8.23 2.01 0.58
C THR A 155 8.30 2.94 -0.62
N LEU A 156 9.35 3.76 -0.71
CA LEU A 156 9.48 4.78 -1.74
C LEU A 156 10.82 4.67 -2.46
N ALA A 157 10.79 4.82 -3.79
CA ALA A 157 11.99 4.90 -4.60
C ALA A 157 11.90 6.04 -5.61
N GLY A 158 13.05 6.58 -6.07
CA GLY A 158 13.12 7.63 -7.06
C GLY A 158 13.88 8.87 -6.59
N ARG A 159 13.32 10.07 -6.83
CA ARG A 159 13.95 11.33 -6.45
C ARG A 159 12.96 12.42 -6.08
N ALA A 160 13.35 13.31 -5.18
CA ALA A 160 12.64 14.54 -4.88
C ALA A 160 13.65 15.67 -4.62
N ALA A 161 13.29 16.92 -4.88
CA ALA A 161 14.15 18.02 -4.48
C ALA A 161 14.06 18.23 -2.96
N THR A 162 12.85 18.24 -2.42
CA THR A 162 12.59 18.33 -0.97
C THR A 162 11.67 17.22 -0.51
N ALA A 163 11.90 16.66 0.67
CA ALA A 163 10.99 15.71 1.30
C ALA A 163 10.73 16.07 2.76
N SER A 164 9.46 16.06 3.14
CA SER A 164 9.01 16.23 4.52
C SER A 164 8.31 14.94 4.97
N LEU A 165 8.90 14.23 5.92
CA LEU A 165 8.41 12.99 6.46
C LEU A 165 7.97 13.18 7.91
N ARG A 166 6.75 12.80 8.22
CA ARG A 166 6.21 12.81 9.59
C ARG A 166 5.72 11.42 9.94
N LEU A 167 6.33 10.82 10.95
CA LEU A 167 5.98 9.51 11.46
C LEU A 167 5.45 9.63 12.89
N ASN A 168 4.21 9.16 13.07
CA ASN A 168 3.57 9.09 14.38
C ASN A 168 2.95 7.69 14.54
N GLY A 169 3.60 6.82 15.26
CA GLY A 169 3.18 5.44 15.46
C GLY A 169 4.29 4.42 15.20
N PRO A 170 3.99 3.11 15.30
CA PRO A 170 4.96 2.04 15.16
C PRO A 170 5.25 1.62 13.70
N GLY A 171 4.79 2.36 12.73
CA GLY A 171 5.00 2.07 11.31
C GLY A 171 6.44 2.24 10.84
N ALA A 172 6.69 1.98 9.57
CA ALA A 172 8.02 2.09 8.97
C ALA A 172 7.99 2.88 7.67
N VAL A 173 9.00 3.73 7.46
CA VAL A 173 9.28 4.39 6.19
C VAL A 173 10.59 3.87 5.63
N GLU A 174 10.50 3.14 4.51
CA GLU A 174 11.61 2.54 3.77
C GLU A 174 11.84 3.36 2.49
N ALA A 175 12.68 4.36 2.56
CA ALA A 175 12.94 5.28 1.47
C ALA A 175 14.46 5.43 1.16
N GLU A 176 15.24 4.39 1.42
CA GLU A 176 16.68 4.36 1.09
C GLU A 176 16.93 4.46 -0.42
N SER A 177 15.98 3.96 -1.24
CA SER A 177 16.01 4.08 -2.69
C SER A 177 15.46 5.41 -3.22
N LEU A 178 14.98 6.30 -2.35
CA LEU A 178 14.53 7.65 -2.67
C LEU A 178 15.64 8.66 -2.39
N ARG A 179 16.18 9.28 -3.42
CA ARG A 179 17.20 10.32 -3.29
C ARG A 179 16.56 11.69 -3.12
N VAL A 180 16.90 12.37 -2.05
CA VAL A 180 16.35 13.67 -1.71
C VAL A 180 17.49 14.67 -1.53
N ARG A 181 17.36 15.89 -2.08
CA ARG A 181 18.37 16.91 -1.83
C ARG A 181 18.28 17.50 -0.44
N GLN A 182 17.04 17.80 0.02
CA GLN A 182 16.80 18.35 1.34
C GLN A 182 15.70 17.54 2.02
N ALA A 183 15.99 17.00 3.19
CA ALA A 183 15.08 16.18 3.97
C ALA A 183 14.72 16.86 5.30
N THR A 184 13.46 16.86 5.67
CA THR A 184 12.96 17.18 7.01
C THR A 184 12.23 15.97 7.55
N VAL A 185 12.69 15.40 8.65
CA VAL A 185 12.14 14.19 9.26
C VAL A 185 11.71 14.48 10.69
N SER A 186 10.43 14.22 10.99
CA SER A 186 9.87 14.24 12.36
C SER A 186 9.42 12.83 12.72
N ASN A 187 10.06 12.22 13.72
CA ASN A 187 9.70 10.91 14.23
C ASN A 187 9.25 11.01 15.69
N ASP A 188 7.93 10.98 15.90
CA ASP A 188 7.31 11.13 17.21
C ASP A 188 6.85 9.79 17.82
N GLY A 189 7.17 8.68 17.17
CA GLY A 189 6.71 7.34 17.55
C GLY A 189 7.85 6.32 17.71
N PRO A 190 7.50 5.04 17.95
CA PRO A 190 8.46 3.94 17.98
C PRO A 190 8.78 3.38 16.58
N GLY A 191 8.24 3.97 15.53
CA GLY A 191 8.48 3.53 14.16
C GLY A 191 9.83 3.98 13.60
N ASN A 192 10.27 3.33 12.53
CA ASN A 192 11.59 3.56 11.94
C ASN A 192 11.50 4.32 10.62
N VAL A 193 12.48 5.17 10.36
CA VAL A 193 12.62 5.91 9.11
C VAL A 193 13.99 5.66 8.51
N ALA A 194 14.03 5.23 7.26
CA ALA A 194 15.24 5.14 6.46
C ALA A 194 15.09 5.95 5.18
N LEU A 195 16.05 6.84 4.88
CA LEU A 195 15.99 7.77 3.74
C LEU A 195 17.39 8.09 3.23
N THR A 196 17.54 8.39 1.93
CA THR A 196 18.78 8.91 1.37
C THR A 196 18.69 10.43 1.16
N ALA A 197 19.56 11.20 1.82
CA ALA A 197 19.67 12.65 1.65
C ALA A 197 21.06 13.05 1.14
N GLU A 198 21.09 14.02 0.21
CA GLU A 198 22.33 14.37 -0.50
C GLU A 198 22.96 15.71 -0.03
N VAL A 199 22.15 16.69 0.41
CA VAL A 199 22.63 18.04 0.73
C VAL A 199 22.39 18.40 2.20
N THR A 200 21.15 18.36 2.68
CA THR A 200 20.79 18.66 4.06
C THR A 200 19.76 17.70 4.60
N ALA A 201 19.86 17.37 5.88
CA ALA A 201 18.87 16.61 6.62
C ALA A 201 18.60 17.27 7.98
N GLU A 202 17.39 17.72 8.21
CA GLU A 202 16.90 18.19 9.49
C GLU A 202 16.05 17.11 10.13
N ILE A 203 16.45 16.65 11.33
CA ILE A 203 15.84 15.51 11.99
C ILE A 203 15.41 15.92 13.38
N SER A 204 14.13 15.74 13.69
CA SER A 204 13.57 15.89 15.03
C SER A 204 12.96 14.55 15.44
N ALA A 205 13.46 13.96 16.52
CA ALA A 205 12.97 12.71 17.07
C ALA A 205 12.62 12.85 18.55
N SER A 206 11.38 12.49 18.89
CA SER A 206 10.90 12.47 20.28
C SER A 206 10.52 11.05 20.74
N GLY A 207 10.46 10.10 19.81
CA GLY A 207 10.07 8.72 20.04
C GLY A 207 11.24 7.78 20.37
N SER A 208 10.94 6.49 20.35
CA SER A 208 11.94 5.40 20.53
C SER A 208 12.35 4.73 19.23
N GLY A 209 11.77 5.15 18.09
CA GLY A 209 12.10 4.59 16.78
C GLY A 209 13.38 5.16 16.20
N ASP A 210 14.05 4.36 15.39
CA ASP A 210 15.33 4.71 14.79
C ASP A 210 15.14 5.55 13.51
N VAL A 211 16.04 6.51 13.28
CA VAL A 211 16.11 7.30 12.05
C VAL A 211 17.47 7.11 11.40
N THR A 212 17.46 6.59 10.17
CA THR A 212 18.68 6.37 9.39
C THR A 212 18.66 7.23 8.14
N ILE A 213 19.56 8.18 8.03
CA ILE A 213 19.77 8.99 6.83
C ILE A 213 21.07 8.56 6.17
N VAL A 214 20.94 7.94 5.01
CA VAL A 214 22.07 7.53 4.17
C VAL A 214 22.46 8.71 3.25
N GLY A 215 23.74 8.80 2.88
CA GLY A 215 24.23 9.82 1.96
C GLY A 215 25.21 10.77 2.61
N LYS A 216 25.42 11.95 1.99
CA LYS A 216 26.43 12.94 2.40
C LYS A 216 25.80 14.24 2.90
N ALA A 217 24.55 14.19 3.33
CA ALA A 217 23.85 15.35 3.80
C ALA A 217 24.50 15.97 5.04
N ALA A 218 24.52 17.29 5.13
CA ALA A 218 24.78 17.99 6.39
C ALA A 218 23.59 17.81 7.31
N CYS A 219 23.81 17.22 8.48
CA CYS A 219 22.77 16.80 9.41
C CYS A 219 22.60 17.82 10.54
N GLN A 220 21.35 18.23 10.78
CA GLN A 220 20.94 18.95 11.98
C GLN A 220 19.98 18.04 12.75
N VAL A 221 20.39 17.63 13.96
CA VAL A 221 19.68 16.62 14.75
C VAL A 221 19.22 17.20 16.07
N ASP A 222 17.91 17.10 16.36
CA ASP A 222 17.27 17.36 17.65
C ASP A 222 16.68 16.03 18.16
N ASN A 223 17.45 15.28 18.96
CA ASN A 223 17.02 14.02 19.54
C ASN A 223 16.60 14.20 21.00
N ARG A 224 15.31 14.11 21.24
CA ARG A 224 14.70 14.14 22.58
C ARG A 224 14.16 12.79 23.00
N GLY A 225 14.20 11.81 22.09
CA GLY A 225 13.75 10.45 22.29
C GLY A 225 14.85 9.50 22.76
N THR A 226 14.56 8.22 22.69
CA THR A 226 15.52 7.13 23.03
C THR A 226 15.96 6.34 21.80
N GLY A 227 15.37 6.65 20.62
CA GLY A 227 15.76 6.05 19.34
C GLY A 227 17.15 6.49 18.91
N ARG A 228 17.81 5.65 18.12
CA ARG A 228 19.11 5.96 17.53
C ARG A 228 18.93 6.76 16.26
N ILE A 229 19.68 7.84 16.11
CA ILE A 229 19.74 8.59 14.87
C ILE A 229 21.12 8.37 14.24
N SER A 230 21.11 7.91 13.00
CA SER A 230 22.32 7.80 12.16
C SER A 230 22.16 8.69 10.94
N CYS A 231 23.11 9.62 10.73
CA CYS A 231 23.05 10.54 9.61
C CYS A 231 24.46 10.77 9.06
N GLY A 232 24.65 10.58 7.74
CA GLY A 232 25.95 10.78 7.09
C GLY A 232 27.06 9.86 7.58
N GLY A 233 26.73 8.76 8.26
CA GLY A 233 27.68 7.83 8.88
C GLY A 233 28.01 8.15 10.34
N GLU A 234 27.49 9.23 10.91
CA GLU A 234 27.63 9.57 12.33
C GLU A 234 26.37 9.12 13.10
N SER A 235 26.55 8.85 14.40
CA SER A 235 25.47 8.44 15.32
C SER A 235 25.27 9.51 16.38
N TYR A 236 23.99 9.83 16.67
CA TYR A 236 23.55 10.88 17.59
C TYR A 236 22.67 10.29 18.70
#